data_d0ac6401e22616a90e864d42f278ca61
#
_entry.id   d0ac6401e22616a90e864d42f278ca61
#
_cell.length_a   1.000
_cell.length_b   1.000
_cell.length_c   1.000
_cell.angle_alpha   90.00
_cell.angle_beta   90.00
_cell.angle_gamma   90.00
#
_symmetry.space_group_name_H-M   'P 1'
#
loop_
_entity.id
_entity.type
_entity.pdbx_description
1 polymer ?
#
loop_
_entity_poly.entity_id
_entity_poly.type
_entity_poly.pdbx_seq_one_letter_code
_entity_poly.pdbx_strand_id
1 'polypeptide(L)'
;MTKKLEVVSNFDPAGTQPEAIKSLVSGIDNGLLHQVLLGVTGSGKTYTMAKVIEETQRPAIIMAHNKTLAAQLYGEFRDFFPNNSVEYFVSYYDYYQPEAYVPASDTYIAKDASINEHIEQMRLSATKALIERKDAIVVATVS
;
A
#
# COMPACT_ATOMS: atom_id res chain seq x y z
N MET A 1 -13.50 17.27 3.16
CA MET A 1 -14.54 16.84 2.20
C MET A 1 -14.28 15.39 1.83
N THR A 2 -15.29 14.56 1.90
CA THR A 2 -15.18 13.13 1.58
C THR A 2 -15.64 12.86 0.17
N LYS A 3 -14.80 12.24 -0.65
CA LYS A 3 -15.16 11.75 -1.97
C LYS A 3 -15.47 10.27 -1.90
N LYS A 4 -16.32 9.80 -2.80
CA LYS A 4 -16.56 8.38 -2.96
C LYS A 4 -15.32 7.71 -3.57
N LEU A 5 -14.93 6.56 -3.03
CA LEU A 5 -13.90 5.71 -3.63
C LEU A 5 -14.45 5.14 -4.93
N GLU A 6 -13.76 5.38 -6.03
CA GLU A 6 -14.20 4.97 -7.36
C GLU A 6 -13.01 4.48 -8.18
N VAL A 7 -13.10 3.23 -8.63
CA VAL A 7 -12.13 2.63 -9.55
C VAL A 7 -12.40 3.14 -10.96
N VAL A 8 -11.36 3.72 -11.57
CA VAL A 8 -11.37 4.10 -12.97
C VAL A 8 -10.45 3.15 -13.72
N SER A 9 -11.00 2.30 -14.55
CA SER A 9 -10.23 1.27 -15.27
C SER A 9 -10.91 0.91 -16.59
N ASN A 10 -10.09 0.49 -17.58
CA ASN A 10 -10.57 -0.08 -18.81
C ASN A 10 -10.89 -1.58 -18.68
N PHE A 11 -10.67 -2.15 -17.50
CA PHE A 11 -10.91 -3.56 -17.24
C PHE A 11 -12.24 -3.78 -16.54
N ASP A 12 -12.89 -4.87 -16.86
CA ASP A 12 -14.02 -5.41 -16.11
C ASP A 12 -13.57 -6.68 -15.37
N PRO A 13 -14.18 -6.98 -14.22
CA PRO A 13 -13.87 -8.25 -13.53
C PRO A 13 -14.08 -9.45 -14.45
N ALA A 14 -13.09 -10.34 -14.51
CA ALA A 14 -13.09 -11.48 -15.39
C ALA A 14 -12.71 -12.77 -14.65
N GLY A 15 -13.02 -13.93 -15.25
CA GLY A 15 -12.70 -15.21 -14.66
C GLY A 15 -13.38 -15.42 -13.32
N THR A 16 -12.60 -15.74 -12.28
CA THR A 16 -13.08 -15.92 -10.91
C THR A 16 -13.07 -14.64 -10.09
N GLN A 17 -12.65 -13.51 -10.66
CA GLN A 17 -12.58 -12.22 -9.95
C GLN A 17 -13.95 -11.77 -9.40
N PRO A 18 -15.06 -11.83 -10.16
CA PRO A 18 -16.36 -11.41 -9.61
C PRO A 18 -16.76 -12.19 -8.35
N GLU A 19 -16.51 -13.48 -8.32
CA GLU A 19 -16.81 -14.32 -7.15
C GLU A 19 -15.90 -13.98 -5.97
N ALA A 20 -14.60 -13.76 -6.23
CA ALA A 20 -13.65 -13.38 -5.21
C ALA A 20 -14.00 -12.03 -4.59
N ILE A 21 -14.34 -11.04 -5.41
CA ILE A 21 -14.77 -9.70 -4.95
C ILE A 21 -16.00 -9.84 -4.06
N LYS A 22 -17.02 -10.54 -4.52
CA LYS A 22 -18.27 -10.73 -3.77
C LYS A 22 -18.04 -11.44 -2.43
N SER A 23 -17.20 -12.47 -2.42
CA SER A 23 -16.87 -13.21 -1.20
C SER A 23 -16.13 -12.35 -0.19
N LEU A 24 -15.14 -11.58 -0.63
CA LEU A 24 -14.35 -10.69 0.24
C LEU A 24 -15.20 -9.56 0.80
N VAL A 25 -16.02 -8.93 -0.02
CA VAL A 25 -16.94 -7.86 0.42
C VAL A 25 -17.94 -8.40 1.44
N SER A 26 -18.55 -9.55 1.16
CA SER A 26 -19.47 -10.20 2.08
C SER A 26 -18.80 -10.54 3.41
N GLY A 27 -17.56 -11.04 3.38
CA GLY A 27 -16.79 -11.31 4.59
C GLY A 27 -16.58 -10.07 5.43
N ILE A 28 -16.21 -8.95 4.81
CA ILE A 28 -16.02 -7.67 5.51
C ILE A 28 -17.34 -7.20 6.11
N ASP A 29 -18.42 -7.21 5.35
CA ASP A 29 -19.74 -6.76 5.81
C ASP A 29 -20.29 -7.63 6.94
N ASN A 30 -19.92 -8.91 6.98
CA ASN A 30 -20.30 -9.84 8.04
C ASN A 30 -19.33 -9.82 9.25
N GLY A 31 -18.35 -8.94 9.25
CA GLY A 31 -17.45 -8.74 10.38
C GLY A 31 -16.31 -9.75 10.48
N LEU A 32 -15.95 -10.44 9.40
CA LEU A 32 -14.78 -11.31 9.39
C LEU A 32 -13.52 -10.47 9.59
N LEU A 33 -12.70 -10.86 10.57
CA LEU A 33 -11.47 -10.15 10.89
C LEU A 33 -10.33 -10.46 9.91
N HIS A 34 -10.32 -11.67 9.36
CA HIS A 34 -9.26 -12.14 8.48
C HIS A 34 -9.83 -12.88 7.30
N GLN A 35 -9.26 -12.62 6.12
CA GLN A 35 -9.56 -13.32 4.89
C GLN A 35 -8.27 -13.46 4.08
N VAL A 36 -8.18 -14.48 3.24
CA VAL A 36 -7.03 -14.73 2.37
C VAL A 36 -7.51 -14.80 0.93
N LEU A 37 -6.89 -14.00 0.06
CA LEU A 37 -7.06 -14.08 -1.39
C LEU A 37 -5.84 -14.81 -1.97
N LEU A 38 -6.06 -16.01 -2.47
CA LEU A 38 -5.02 -16.82 -3.09
C LEU A 38 -5.15 -16.75 -4.61
N GLY A 39 -4.07 -16.36 -5.28
CA GLY A 39 -4.02 -16.29 -6.72
C GLY A 39 -2.60 -16.30 -7.23
N VAL A 40 -2.40 -16.85 -8.41
CA VAL A 40 -1.07 -16.84 -9.07
C VAL A 40 -0.72 -15.45 -9.55
N THR A 41 0.57 -15.22 -9.84
CA THR A 41 1.05 -13.98 -10.45
C THR A 41 0.31 -13.73 -11.76
N GLY A 42 -0.14 -12.50 -11.98
CA GLY A 42 -0.89 -12.13 -13.17
C GLY A 42 -2.39 -12.48 -13.13
N SER A 43 -2.91 -12.98 -12.00
CA SER A 43 -4.33 -13.26 -11.86
C SER A 43 -5.21 -12.03 -11.61
N GLY A 44 -4.59 -10.86 -11.46
CA GLY A 44 -5.31 -9.60 -11.21
C GLY A 44 -5.70 -9.39 -9.76
N LYS A 45 -4.89 -9.89 -8.81
CA LYS A 45 -5.17 -9.68 -7.37
C LYS A 45 -5.26 -8.21 -6.99
N THR A 46 -4.39 -7.36 -7.53
CA THR A 46 -4.42 -5.92 -7.23
C THR A 46 -5.72 -5.28 -7.68
N TYR A 47 -6.17 -5.59 -8.88
CA TYR A 47 -7.46 -5.12 -9.38
C TYR A 47 -8.63 -5.63 -8.53
N THR A 48 -8.59 -6.90 -8.14
CA THR A 48 -9.60 -7.51 -7.26
C THR A 48 -9.67 -6.74 -5.93
N MET A 49 -8.52 -6.44 -5.33
CA MET A 49 -8.49 -5.67 -4.07
C MET A 49 -8.97 -4.22 -4.27
N ALA A 50 -8.65 -3.58 -5.39
CA ALA A 50 -9.18 -2.26 -5.71
C ALA A 50 -10.71 -2.27 -5.76
N LYS A 51 -11.30 -3.27 -6.38
CA LYS A 51 -12.76 -3.44 -6.45
C LYS A 51 -13.39 -3.70 -5.08
N VAL A 52 -12.71 -4.45 -4.21
CA VAL A 52 -13.17 -4.66 -2.83
C VAL A 52 -13.17 -3.33 -2.05
N ILE A 53 -12.14 -2.52 -2.18
CA ILE A 53 -12.05 -1.19 -1.56
C ILE A 53 -13.17 -0.30 -2.07
N GLU A 54 -13.40 -0.29 -3.39
CA GLU A 54 -14.49 0.50 -3.99
C GLU A 54 -15.86 0.10 -3.43
N GLU A 55 -16.14 -1.20 -3.36
CA GLU A 55 -17.45 -1.67 -2.92
C GLU A 55 -17.69 -1.46 -1.42
N THR A 56 -16.65 -1.59 -0.60
CA THR A 56 -16.79 -1.40 0.85
C THR A 56 -16.76 0.07 1.27
N GLN A 57 -16.23 0.97 0.46
CA GLN A 57 -16.14 2.40 0.74
C GLN A 57 -15.44 2.72 2.08
N ARG A 58 -14.45 1.93 2.44
CA ARG A 58 -13.67 2.12 3.66
C ARG A 58 -12.26 2.58 3.34
N PRO A 59 -11.64 3.42 4.18
CA PRO A 59 -10.21 3.69 4.08
C PRO A 59 -9.42 2.37 4.19
N ALA A 60 -8.30 2.29 3.51
CA ALA A 60 -7.50 1.07 3.45
C ALA A 60 -6.02 1.35 3.68
N ILE A 61 -5.35 0.41 4.33
CA ILE A 61 -3.89 0.37 4.42
C ILE A 61 -3.42 -0.89 3.71
N ILE A 62 -2.51 -0.72 2.76
CA ILE A 62 -1.94 -1.81 1.97
C ILE A 62 -0.49 -1.97 2.42
N MET A 63 -0.20 -3.09 3.07
CA MET A 63 1.14 -3.37 3.59
C MET A 63 1.93 -4.21 2.60
N ALA A 64 3.08 -3.72 2.17
CA ALA A 64 4.02 -4.45 1.33
C ALA A 64 5.25 -4.87 2.14
N HIS A 65 5.90 -5.97 1.75
CA HIS A 65 7.04 -6.49 2.49
C HIS A 65 8.37 -5.77 2.19
N ASN A 66 8.41 -4.94 1.14
CA ASN A 66 9.58 -4.12 0.83
C ASN A 66 9.17 -2.84 0.08
N LYS A 67 10.11 -1.89 -0.04
CA LYS A 67 9.87 -0.60 -0.70
C LYS A 67 9.62 -0.74 -2.20
N THR A 68 10.26 -1.70 -2.87
CA THR A 68 10.08 -1.93 -4.31
C THR A 68 8.63 -2.31 -4.62
N LEU A 69 8.09 -3.27 -3.86
CA LEU A 69 6.69 -3.66 -3.99
C LEU A 69 5.74 -2.54 -3.59
N ALA A 70 6.05 -1.82 -2.52
CA ALA A 70 5.24 -0.67 -2.10
C ALA A 70 5.16 0.40 -3.19
N ALA A 71 6.26 0.72 -3.84
CA ALA A 71 6.28 1.69 -4.94
C ALA A 71 5.43 1.22 -6.11
N GLN A 72 5.51 -0.06 -6.47
CA GLN A 72 4.70 -0.66 -7.53
C GLN A 72 3.21 -0.58 -7.19
N LEU A 73 2.83 -1.00 -5.99
CA LEU A 73 1.43 -0.95 -5.54
C LEU A 73 0.90 0.47 -5.46
N TYR A 74 1.71 1.40 -4.98
CA TYR A 74 1.35 2.81 -4.94
C TYR A 74 1.01 3.34 -6.34
N GLY A 75 1.83 3.04 -7.36
CA GLY A 75 1.55 3.40 -8.74
C GLY A 75 0.27 2.77 -9.26
N GLU A 76 0.06 1.48 -9.02
CA GLU A 76 -1.12 0.77 -9.47
C GLU A 76 -2.40 1.31 -8.82
N PHE A 77 -2.39 1.55 -7.51
CA PHE A 77 -3.57 2.10 -6.82
C PHE A 77 -3.85 3.55 -7.20
N ARG A 78 -2.83 4.35 -7.46
CA ARG A 78 -3.05 5.70 -8.01
C ARG A 78 -3.73 5.66 -9.36
N ASP A 79 -3.36 4.72 -10.21
CA ASP A 79 -3.97 4.54 -11.53
C ASP A 79 -5.43 4.11 -11.40
N PHE A 80 -5.76 3.23 -10.45
CA PHE A 80 -7.14 2.80 -10.21
C PHE A 80 -7.99 3.87 -9.53
N PHE A 81 -7.42 4.69 -8.66
CA PHE A 81 -8.13 5.69 -7.89
C PHE A 81 -7.60 7.11 -8.16
N PRO A 82 -7.71 7.62 -9.40
CA PRO A 82 -7.11 8.92 -9.75
C PRO A 82 -7.78 10.11 -9.06
N ASN A 83 -8.99 9.93 -8.54
CA ASN A 83 -9.77 10.99 -7.91
C ASN A 83 -9.79 10.89 -6.38
N ASN A 84 -9.09 9.94 -5.81
CA ASN A 84 -9.06 9.70 -4.37
C ASN A 84 -7.66 9.91 -3.79
N SER A 85 -7.59 9.92 -2.46
CA SER A 85 -6.33 10.12 -1.75
C SER A 85 -5.57 8.80 -1.66
N VAL A 86 -4.62 8.58 -2.57
CA VAL A 86 -3.68 7.45 -2.51
C VAL A 86 -2.35 7.97 -2.00
N GLU A 87 -1.92 7.48 -0.85
CA GLU A 87 -0.78 8.00 -0.11
C GLU A 87 0.30 6.93 0.06
N TYR A 88 1.53 7.37 0.31
CA TYR A 88 2.71 6.52 0.40
C TYR A 88 3.35 6.69 1.78
N PHE A 89 3.56 5.59 2.49
CA PHE A 89 4.10 5.63 3.84
C PHE A 89 5.18 4.55 4.01
N VAL A 90 6.41 4.91 3.72
CA VAL A 90 7.58 4.02 3.84
C VAL A 90 8.65 4.70 4.69
N SER A 91 9.71 3.97 5.03
CA SER A 91 10.83 4.55 5.75
C SER A 91 11.44 5.72 4.96
N TYR A 92 11.68 6.85 5.61
CA TYR A 92 12.30 8.03 5.01
C TYR A 92 13.82 7.93 4.92
N TYR A 93 14.42 6.83 5.41
CA TYR A 93 15.84 6.56 5.23
C TYR A 93 16.08 5.94 3.86
N ASP A 94 16.86 6.58 3.01
CA ASP A 94 17.30 6.03 1.73
C ASP A 94 18.40 5.00 1.91
N TYR A 95 19.23 5.23 2.92
CA TYR A 95 20.39 4.42 3.21
C TYR A 95 20.54 4.25 4.70
N TYR A 96 20.78 3.03 5.14
CA TYR A 96 21.06 2.70 6.53
C TYR A 96 22.18 1.68 6.59
N GLN A 97 23.30 2.03 7.23
CA GLN A 97 24.40 1.14 7.48
C GLN A 97 24.63 1.05 8.99
N PRO A 98 24.38 -0.12 9.60
CA PRO A 98 24.64 -0.30 11.03
C PRO A 98 26.14 -0.29 11.31
N GLU A 99 26.49 -0.01 12.56
CA GLU A 99 27.87 -0.13 13.02
C GLU A 99 28.38 -1.56 12.82
N ALA A 100 29.60 -1.68 12.33
CA ALA A 100 30.27 -2.96 12.14
C ALA A 100 31.76 -2.83 12.37
N TYR A 101 32.39 -3.91 12.86
CA TYR A 101 33.83 -4.00 12.99
C TYR A 101 34.32 -5.17 12.16
N VAL A 102 35.36 -4.93 11.34
CA VAL A 102 35.97 -5.94 10.47
C VAL A 102 37.36 -6.27 11.03
N PRO A 103 37.51 -7.36 11.82
CA PRO A 103 38.78 -7.69 12.49
C PRO A 103 39.95 -7.90 11.53
N ALA A 104 39.69 -8.45 10.37
CA ALA A 104 40.73 -8.77 9.37
C ALA A 104 41.47 -7.51 8.88
N SER A 105 40.82 -6.37 8.84
CA SER A 105 41.39 -5.10 8.38
C SER A 105 41.49 -4.05 9.51
N ASP A 106 41.14 -4.42 10.74
CA ASP A 106 41.03 -3.51 11.88
C ASP A 106 40.24 -2.24 11.53
N THR A 107 39.12 -2.46 10.84
CA THR A 107 38.28 -1.37 10.34
C THR A 107 36.96 -1.32 11.11
N TYR A 108 36.64 -0.14 11.62
CA TYR A 108 35.34 0.16 12.22
C TYR A 108 34.48 0.89 11.21
N ILE A 109 33.29 0.35 10.92
CA ILE A 109 32.29 0.98 10.05
C ILE A 109 31.28 1.63 10.95
N ALA A 110 31.22 2.97 10.91
CA ALA A 110 30.27 3.74 11.71
C ALA A 110 28.86 3.58 11.17
N LYS A 111 27.89 3.69 12.07
CA LYS A 111 26.48 3.77 11.71
C LYS A 111 26.25 4.97 10.80
N ASP A 112 25.60 4.74 9.67
CA ASP A 112 25.27 5.81 8.73
C ASP A 112 23.84 5.67 8.25
N ALA A 113 23.20 6.81 7.97
CA ALA A 113 21.84 6.86 7.46
C ALA A 113 21.63 8.18 6.72
N SER A 114 20.94 8.12 5.59
CA SER A 114 20.50 9.32 4.89
C SER A 114 18.97 9.40 4.86
N ILE A 115 18.46 10.62 5.03
CA ILE A 115 17.03 10.89 5.11
C ILE A 115 16.56 11.46 3.78
N ASN A 116 15.47 10.90 3.24
CA ASN A 116 14.79 11.42 2.07
C ASN A 116 13.66 12.34 2.53
N GLU A 117 13.87 13.65 2.37
CA GLU A 117 12.90 14.66 2.79
C GLU A 117 11.58 14.57 2.01
N HIS A 118 11.62 14.18 0.75
CA HIS A 118 10.41 14.01 -0.06
C HIS A 118 9.53 12.88 0.50
N ILE A 119 10.13 11.75 0.87
CA ILE A 119 9.40 10.65 1.51
C ILE A 119 8.87 11.06 2.88
N GLU A 120 9.61 11.85 3.64
CA GLU A 120 9.15 12.39 4.91
C GLU A 120 7.88 13.23 4.72
N GLN A 121 7.85 14.09 3.71
CA GLN A 121 6.66 14.87 3.37
C GLN A 121 5.49 13.99 2.95
N MET A 122 5.74 12.93 2.19
CA MET A 122 4.70 11.97 1.80
C MET A 122 4.10 11.24 3.02
N ARG A 123 4.90 10.93 4.02
CA ARG A 123 4.42 10.34 5.28
C ARG A 123 3.51 11.30 6.03
N LEU A 124 3.86 12.56 6.11
CA LEU A 124 3.04 13.59 6.75
C LEU A 124 1.71 13.77 5.99
N SER A 125 1.75 13.76 4.66
CA SER A 125 0.56 13.80 3.82
C SER A 125 -0.35 12.60 4.07
N ALA A 126 0.21 11.40 4.18
CA ALA A 126 -0.55 10.19 4.47
C ALA A 126 -1.25 10.27 5.83
N THR A 127 -0.54 10.71 6.86
CA THR A 127 -1.08 10.89 8.20
C THR A 127 -2.25 11.89 8.19
N LYS A 128 -2.07 13.02 7.52
CA LYS A 128 -3.12 14.03 7.38
C LYS A 128 -4.35 13.47 6.68
N ALA A 129 -4.14 12.74 5.57
CA ALA A 129 -5.24 12.16 4.79
C ALA A 129 -6.06 11.17 5.62
N LEU A 130 -5.41 10.32 6.42
CA LEU A 130 -6.11 9.36 7.29
C LEU A 130 -6.95 10.05 8.36
N ILE A 131 -6.52 11.20 8.85
CA ILE A 131 -7.25 11.97 9.85
C ILE A 131 -8.43 12.72 9.23
N GLU A 132 -8.23 13.34 8.06
CA GLU A 132 -9.18 14.29 7.48
C GLU A 132 -10.10 13.69 6.42
N ARG A 133 -9.77 12.54 5.83
CA ARG A 133 -10.48 11.98 4.69
C ARG A 133 -10.92 10.55 4.94
N LYS A 134 -12.08 10.19 4.39
CA LYS A 134 -12.61 8.81 4.43
C LYS A 134 -12.29 8.01 3.16
N ASP A 135 -11.76 8.67 2.13
CA ASP A 135 -11.36 8.05 0.86
C ASP A 135 -9.86 7.84 0.75
N ALA A 136 -9.17 7.69 1.87
CA ALA A 136 -7.73 7.50 1.90
C ALA A 136 -7.34 6.03 1.71
N ILE A 137 -6.36 5.80 0.84
CA ILE A 137 -5.70 4.50 0.66
C ILE A 137 -4.22 4.74 0.90
N VAL A 138 -3.64 4.09 1.89
CA VAL A 138 -2.22 4.23 2.23
C VAL A 138 -1.48 2.97 1.86
N VAL A 139 -0.44 3.10 1.04
CA VAL A 139 0.48 2.01 0.72
C VAL A 139 1.72 2.17 1.58
N ALA A 140 2.06 1.16 2.36
CA ALA A 140 3.07 1.25 3.40
C ALA A 140 3.99 0.04 3.46
N THR A 141 5.13 0.22 4.10
CA THR A 141 6.00 -0.88 4.55
C THR A 141 6.38 -0.66 6.01
N VAL A 142 6.87 -1.73 6.64
CA VAL A 142 7.46 -1.64 7.98
C VAL A 142 8.99 -1.51 7.95
N SER A 143 9.56 -1.63 6.78
CA SER A 143 11.03 -1.55 6.59
C SER A 143 11.47 -0.19 6.06
#